data_ace0d365467b1926e5bd3e0a5313ea86
#
_entry.id   ace0d365467b1926e5bd3e0a5313ea86
#
_cell.length_a   1.000
_cell.length_b   1.000
_cell.length_c   1.000
_cell.angle_alpha   90.00
_cell.angle_beta   90.00
_cell.angle_gamma   90.00
#
_symmetry.space_group_name_H-M   'P 1'
#
loop_
_entity.id
_entity.type
_entity.pdbx_description
1 polymer ?
#
loop_
_entity_poly.entity_id
_entity_poly.type
_entity_poly.pdbx_seq_one_letter_code
_entity_poly.pdbx_strand_id
1 'polypeptide(L)'
;MNQIPHFDFGGNGEPLHFLHANGYPPECYSGLLEHLKDNYHLFGMKLRPLWDGAKKDDLRDWHPYSEDLLRLLSDREIGPVIGVGHSIGGIVTLRAAMREPKRFRAVILLDPVLFVPSTMNTWNFVRAIGVGEKVHPLIQTAKRRRREFTDLESVFRSYRTKPVFRYMSDESLKQYIEGITKPKSTGGYELVYTPEWETHIYMTGMRDYDLWRGLANFDVPTLIIRGDETDTFMPNAEYLVKKKNQKIQIHTMKKATHILPLEHPKEVADIIKDFLTTESRS
;
A
#
# COMPACT_ATOMS: atom_id res chain seq x y z
N MET A 1 17.76 -13.72 14.56
CA MET A 1 17.29 -12.56 13.76
C MET A 1 16.04 -12.02 14.45
N ASN A 2 15.86 -10.69 14.51
CA ASN A 2 14.67 -10.13 15.13
C ASN A 2 13.43 -10.51 14.30
N GLN A 3 12.34 -10.82 15.00
CA GLN A 3 11.05 -11.13 14.39
C GLN A 3 10.56 -9.92 13.56
N ILE A 4 10.02 -10.15 12.35
CA ILE A 4 9.45 -9.08 11.53
C ILE A 4 8.21 -8.51 12.21
N PRO A 5 8.16 -7.19 12.49
CA PRO A 5 6.98 -6.56 13.05
C PRO A 5 5.77 -6.72 12.13
N HIS A 6 4.68 -7.18 12.72
CA HIS A 6 3.42 -7.43 12.02
C HIS A 6 2.25 -7.04 12.91
N PHE A 7 1.07 -6.98 12.35
CA PHE A 7 -0.19 -6.85 13.06
C PHE A 7 -1.07 -8.06 12.76
N ASP A 8 -1.94 -8.38 13.71
CA ASP A 8 -2.99 -9.36 13.55
C ASP A 8 -4.32 -8.67 13.88
N PHE A 9 -5.19 -8.56 12.89
CA PHE A 9 -6.50 -7.92 13.03
C PHE A 9 -7.58 -8.95 13.40
N GLY A 10 -7.20 -10.24 13.40
CA GLY A 10 -8.10 -11.35 13.70
C GLY A 10 -9.01 -11.70 12.53
N GLY A 11 -10.15 -12.29 12.88
CA GLY A 11 -11.10 -12.83 11.91
C GLY A 11 -10.96 -14.33 11.75
N ASN A 12 -11.89 -14.93 10.99
CA ASN A 12 -11.97 -16.35 10.75
C ASN A 12 -11.92 -16.66 9.26
N GLY A 13 -11.31 -17.80 8.88
CA GLY A 13 -11.25 -18.22 7.48
C GLY A 13 -9.84 -18.23 6.90
N GLU A 14 -9.76 -18.09 5.57
CA GLU A 14 -8.47 -18.14 4.87
C GLU A 14 -7.56 -16.97 5.28
N PRO A 15 -6.24 -17.19 5.36
CA PRO A 15 -5.29 -16.14 5.71
C PRO A 15 -5.21 -15.08 4.59
N LEU A 16 -5.51 -13.84 4.95
CA LEU A 16 -5.38 -12.67 4.10
C LEU A 16 -4.30 -11.75 4.67
N HIS A 17 -3.20 -11.63 3.95
CA HIS A 17 -2.14 -10.70 4.27
C HIS A 17 -2.41 -9.33 3.63
N PHE A 18 -2.49 -8.30 4.46
CA PHE A 18 -2.65 -6.91 4.00
C PHE A 18 -1.36 -6.12 4.17
N LEU A 19 -0.93 -5.42 3.12
CA LEU A 19 0.25 -4.55 3.17
C LEU A 19 -0.10 -3.10 2.89
N HIS A 20 0.20 -2.25 3.85
CA HIS A 20 -0.14 -0.83 3.87
C HIS A 20 0.73 0.03 2.94
N ALA A 21 0.30 1.28 2.71
CA ALA A 21 1.02 2.25 1.89
C ALA A 21 2.06 3.07 2.67
N ASN A 22 2.88 3.83 1.94
CA ASN A 22 3.86 4.77 2.49
C ASN A 22 3.15 5.91 3.24
N GLY A 23 3.44 6.08 4.51
CA GLY A 23 2.83 7.11 5.35
C GLY A 23 1.41 6.80 5.84
N TYR A 24 0.90 5.58 5.58
CA TYR A 24 -0.41 5.09 6.00
C TYR A 24 -0.24 3.80 6.81
N PRO A 25 0.00 3.85 8.13
CA PRO A 25 0.09 2.66 8.98
C PRO A 25 -1.12 1.74 8.87
N PRO A 26 -1.00 0.45 9.26
CA PRO A 26 -2.09 -0.52 9.17
C PRO A 26 -3.40 -0.06 9.80
N GLU A 27 -3.32 0.67 10.89
CA GLU A 27 -4.44 1.19 11.66
C GLU A 27 -5.35 2.13 10.84
N CYS A 28 -4.81 2.78 9.80
CA CYS A 28 -5.59 3.61 8.86
C CYS A 28 -6.61 2.82 8.03
N TYR A 29 -6.46 1.51 7.95
CA TYR A 29 -7.30 0.64 7.11
C TYR A 29 -8.35 -0.13 7.91
N SER A 30 -8.56 0.21 9.18
CA SER A 30 -9.54 -0.46 10.05
C SER A 30 -10.93 -0.56 9.40
N GLY A 31 -11.39 0.48 8.74
CA GLY A 31 -12.67 0.48 8.03
C GLY A 31 -12.75 -0.57 6.91
N LEU A 32 -11.69 -0.75 6.11
CA LEU A 32 -11.64 -1.79 5.09
C LEU A 32 -11.53 -3.20 5.72
N LEU A 33 -10.61 -3.36 6.67
CA LEU A 33 -10.32 -4.65 7.29
C LEU A 33 -11.53 -5.19 8.05
N GLU A 34 -12.30 -4.35 8.72
CA GLU A 34 -13.52 -4.76 9.41
C GLU A 34 -14.55 -5.39 8.46
N HIS A 35 -14.68 -4.89 7.23
CA HIS A 35 -15.57 -5.48 6.23
C HIS A 35 -15.08 -6.83 5.64
N LEU A 36 -13.83 -7.21 5.89
CA LEU A 36 -13.24 -8.48 5.43
C LEU A 36 -13.15 -9.54 6.54
N LYS A 37 -13.20 -9.13 7.81
CA LYS A 37 -12.94 -9.95 8.99
C LYS A 37 -13.87 -11.16 9.17
N ASP A 38 -15.11 -11.05 8.71
CA ASP A 38 -16.06 -12.17 8.80
C ASP A 38 -15.69 -13.35 7.90
N ASN A 39 -14.92 -13.11 6.83
CA ASN A 39 -14.60 -14.09 5.82
C ASN A 39 -13.12 -14.54 5.84
N TYR A 40 -12.23 -13.73 6.41
CA TYR A 40 -10.78 -13.95 6.35
C TYR A 40 -10.11 -13.70 7.69
N HIS A 41 -9.03 -14.46 7.97
CA HIS A 41 -8.09 -14.12 9.03
C HIS A 41 -7.12 -13.07 8.53
N LEU A 42 -7.19 -11.87 9.07
CA LEU A 42 -6.50 -10.68 8.60
C LEU A 42 -5.23 -10.40 9.39
N PHE A 43 -4.11 -10.39 8.71
CA PHE A 43 -2.82 -10.04 9.30
C PHE A 43 -1.98 -9.29 8.27
N GLY A 44 -0.89 -8.67 8.71
CA GLY A 44 0.00 -8.00 7.76
C GLY A 44 1.34 -7.59 8.33
N MET A 45 2.33 -7.48 7.47
CA MET A 45 3.64 -6.95 7.78
C MET A 45 3.56 -5.43 8.01
N LYS A 46 4.26 -4.93 9.02
CA LYS A 46 4.57 -3.51 9.11
C LYS A 46 5.79 -3.20 8.23
N LEU A 47 5.72 -2.15 7.42
CA LEU A 47 6.89 -1.71 6.65
C LEU A 47 7.98 -1.17 7.59
N ARG A 48 9.24 -1.25 7.16
CA ARG A 48 10.41 -0.90 7.99
C ARG A 48 10.37 0.45 8.69
N PRO A 49 9.71 1.52 8.19
CA PRO A 49 9.53 2.76 8.94
C PRO A 49 8.83 2.61 10.30
N LEU A 50 8.10 1.51 10.48
CA LEU A 50 7.41 1.16 11.73
C LEU A 50 8.19 0.13 12.58
N TRP A 51 9.44 -0.19 12.22
CA TRP A 51 10.26 -1.13 12.97
C TRP A 51 11.20 -0.39 13.91
N ASP A 52 11.31 -0.85 15.14
CA ASP A 52 12.26 -0.31 16.09
C ASP A 52 13.69 -0.49 15.59
N GLY A 53 14.45 0.59 15.60
CA GLY A 53 15.84 0.58 15.18
C GLY A 53 16.10 0.46 13.67
N ALA A 54 15.07 0.41 12.83
CA ALA A 54 15.27 0.38 11.37
C ALA A 54 15.95 1.67 10.87
N LYS A 55 16.89 1.49 9.95
CA LYS A 55 17.63 2.60 9.33
C LYS A 55 17.20 2.78 7.89
N LYS A 56 16.77 4.01 7.53
CA LYS A 56 16.34 4.31 6.16
C LYS A 56 17.45 4.09 5.12
N ASP A 57 18.71 4.33 5.49
CA ASP A 57 19.85 4.24 4.58
C ASP A 57 20.19 2.79 4.17
N ASP A 58 19.61 1.79 4.86
CA ASP A 58 19.69 0.37 4.48
C ASP A 58 18.79 0.04 3.28
N LEU A 59 17.90 0.97 2.87
CA LEU A 59 16.97 0.81 1.74
C LEU A 59 17.43 1.65 0.55
N ARG A 60 17.92 0.99 -0.50
CA ARG A 60 18.27 1.61 -1.79
C ARG A 60 17.14 1.58 -2.81
N ASP A 61 16.20 0.65 -2.62
CA ASP A 61 14.99 0.44 -3.41
C ASP A 61 13.95 -0.37 -2.62
N TRP A 62 12.87 -0.80 -3.25
CA TRP A 62 11.77 -1.50 -2.59
C TRP A 62 11.88 -3.04 -2.61
N HIS A 63 12.92 -3.62 -3.21
CA HIS A 63 13.10 -5.08 -3.24
C HIS A 63 13.18 -5.71 -1.85
N PRO A 64 13.92 -5.13 -0.87
CA PRO A 64 14.01 -5.70 0.47
C PRO A 64 12.67 -5.88 1.19
N TYR A 65 11.67 -5.05 0.91
CA TYR A 65 10.34 -5.23 1.49
C TYR A 65 9.66 -6.52 1.04
N SER A 66 9.88 -6.95 -0.22
CA SER A 66 9.33 -8.21 -0.72
C SER A 66 10.03 -9.42 -0.10
N GLU A 67 11.31 -9.28 0.22
CA GLU A 67 12.09 -10.28 0.96
C GLU A 67 11.62 -10.38 2.41
N ASP A 68 11.36 -9.24 3.05
CA ASP A 68 10.79 -9.18 4.40
C ASP A 68 9.42 -9.87 4.44
N LEU A 69 8.55 -9.64 3.44
CA LEU A 69 7.24 -10.30 3.36
C LEU A 69 7.37 -11.81 3.22
N LEU A 70 8.21 -12.30 2.30
CA LEU A 70 8.42 -13.74 2.11
C LEU A 70 9.00 -14.39 3.37
N ARG A 71 9.92 -13.69 4.05
CA ARG A 71 10.46 -14.15 5.33
C ARG A 71 9.37 -14.22 6.42
N LEU A 72 8.50 -13.20 6.54
CA LEU A 72 7.38 -13.23 7.49
C LEU A 72 6.49 -14.46 7.27
N LEU A 73 6.10 -14.73 6.00
CA LEU A 73 5.28 -15.87 5.66
C LEU A 73 5.98 -17.21 5.97
N SER A 74 7.30 -17.27 5.76
CA SER A 74 8.10 -18.45 6.06
C SER A 74 8.24 -18.67 7.57
N ASP A 75 8.63 -17.64 8.32
CA ASP A 75 8.88 -17.73 9.77
C ASP A 75 7.62 -18.09 10.56
N ARG A 76 6.44 -17.77 10.01
CA ARG A 76 5.14 -18.10 10.60
C ARG A 76 4.49 -19.35 10.03
N GLU A 77 5.12 -20.01 9.08
CA GLU A 77 4.59 -21.19 8.38
C GLU A 77 3.18 -20.95 7.78
N ILE A 78 2.91 -19.72 7.34
CA ILE A 78 1.62 -19.34 6.75
C ILE A 78 1.69 -19.44 5.23
N GLY A 79 0.67 -20.02 4.65
CA GLY A 79 0.47 -20.04 3.23
C GLY A 79 -0.28 -21.26 2.71
N PRO A 80 -0.81 -21.18 1.50
CA PRO A 80 -0.90 -19.98 0.64
C PRO A 80 -1.82 -18.90 1.22
N VAL A 81 -1.48 -17.63 0.97
CA VAL A 81 -2.27 -16.49 1.45
C VAL A 81 -2.98 -15.76 0.31
N ILE A 82 -4.03 -15.03 0.63
CA ILE A 82 -4.54 -13.95 -0.22
C ILE A 82 -3.66 -12.73 0.07
N GLY A 83 -2.92 -12.25 -0.93
CA GLY A 83 -2.08 -11.05 -0.80
C GLY A 83 -2.83 -9.80 -1.23
N VAL A 84 -3.11 -8.88 -0.31
CA VAL A 84 -3.72 -7.58 -0.61
C VAL A 84 -2.71 -6.49 -0.30
N GLY A 85 -2.48 -5.55 -1.21
CA GLY A 85 -1.55 -4.45 -0.97
C GLY A 85 -1.99 -3.13 -1.58
N HIS A 86 -1.84 -2.04 -0.83
CA HIS A 86 -2.14 -0.70 -1.28
C HIS A 86 -0.86 0.05 -1.68
N SER A 87 -0.89 0.71 -2.84
CA SER A 87 0.21 1.59 -3.26
C SER A 87 1.55 0.83 -3.35
N ILE A 88 2.58 1.23 -2.59
CA ILE A 88 3.84 0.47 -2.44
C ILE A 88 3.60 -0.94 -1.90
N GLY A 89 2.63 -1.13 -0.99
CA GLY A 89 2.24 -2.44 -0.49
C GLY A 89 1.79 -3.37 -1.63
N GLY A 90 1.12 -2.83 -2.65
CA GLY A 90 0.76 -3.57 -3.87
C GLY A 90 1.99 -4.02 -4.66
N ILE A 91 2.99 -3.15 -4.83
CA ILE A 91 4.25 -3.48 -5.51
C ILE A 91 5.03 -4.57 -4.77
N VAL A 92 5.11 -4.46 -3.46
CA VAL A 92 5.80 -5.43 -2.60
C VAL A 92 5.11 -6.79 -2.67
N THR A 93 3.78 -6.82 -2.55
CA THR A 93 2.96 -8.04 -2.64
C THR A 93 3.08 -8.70 -4.01
N LEU A 94 2.98 -7.93 -5.10
CA LEU A 94 3.12 -8.44 -6.46
C LEU A 94 4.51 -9.06 -6.67
N ARG A 95 5.57 -8.38 -6.24
CA ARG A 95 6.95 -8.89 -6.36
C ARG A 95 7.17 -10.16 -5.55
N ALA A 96 6.66 -10.21 -4.34
CA ALA A 96 6.71 -11.41 -3.51
C ALA A 96 5.99 -12.59 -4.18
N ALA A 97 4.80 -12.35 -4.73
CA ALA A 97 4.03 -13.37 -5.45
C ALA A 97 4.69 -13.83 -6.75
N MET A 98 5.37 -12.94 -7.48
CA MET A 98 6.17 -13.32 -8.66
C MET A 98 7.38 -14.17 -8.31
N ARG A 99 7.99 -13.96 -7.13
CA ARG A 99 9.17 -14.74 -6.67
C ARG A 99 8.78 -16.10 -6.12
N GLU A 100 7.70 -16.17 -5.33
CA GLU A 100 7.19 -17.41 -4.72
C GLU A 100 5.68 -17.58 -4.96
N PRO A 101 5.24 -17.85 -6.22
CA PRO A 101 3.82 -17.84 -6.57
C PRO A 101 3.00 -18.89 -5.78
N LYS A 102 3.60 -19.99 -5.38
CA LYS A 102 2.94 -21.03 -4.59
C LYS A 102 2.51 -20.57 -3.18
N ARG A 103 3.04 -19.46 -2.70
CA ARG A 103 2.64 -18.87 -1.42
C ARG A 103 1.42 -17.96 -1.50
N PHE A 104 0.91 -17.72 -2.72
CA PHE A 104 -0.21 -16.83 -2.93
C PHE A 104 -1.33 -17.55 -3.68
N ARG A 105 -2.53 -17.57 -3.07
CA ARG A 105 -3.74 -18.06 -3.73
C ARG A 105 -4.30 -17.04 -4.72
N ALA A 106 -4.23 -15.77 -4.33
CA ALA A 106 -4.64 -14.63 -5.15
C ALA A 106 -3.87 -13.37 -4.74
N VAL A 107 -3.81 -12.39 -5.64
CA VAL A 107 -3.17 -11.09 -5.41
C VAL A 107 -4.16 -9.98 -5.74
N ILE A 108 -4.39 -9.06 -4.80
CA ILE A 108 -5.24 -7.88 -4.98
C ILE A 108 -4.39 -6.62 -4.78
N LEU A 109 -4.33 -5.78 -5.79
CA LEU A 109 -3.53 -4.56 -5.81
C LEU A 109 -4.48 -3.35 -5.78
N LEU A 110 -4.45 -2.62 -4.67
CA LEU A 110 -5.25 -1.42 -4.48
C LEU A 110 -4.42 -0.21 -4.94
N ASP A 111 -4.73 0.31 -6.09
CA ASP A 111 -4.05 1.44 -6.77
C ASP A 111 -2.51 1.37 -6.68
N PRO A 112 -1.88 0.31 -7.23
CA PRO A 112 -0.46 0.05 -7.04
C PRO A 112 0.40 1.13 -7.72
N VAL A 113 1.58 1.42 -7.13
CA VAL A 113 2.57 2.37 -7.70
C VAL A 113 3.33 1.70 -8.85
N LEU A 114 2.61 1.25 -9.87
CA LEU A 114 3.17 0.55 -11.03
C LEU A 114 3.29 1.49 -12.24
N PHE A 115 4.28 2.35 -12.22
CA PHE A 115 4.55 3.27 -13.32
C PHE A 115 5.16 2.56 -14.53
N VAL A 116 4.79 3.01 -15.72
CA VAL A 116 5.36 2.47 -16.97
C VAL A 116 6.88 2.72 -17.09
N PRO A 117 7.62 1.88 -17.82
CA PRO A 117 9.08 1.98 -17.93
C PRO A 117 9.59 3.36 -18.36
N SER A 118 8.86 4.08 -19.24
CA SER A 118 9.23 5.43 -19.65
C SER A 118 9.22 6.44 -18.48
N THR A 119 8.19 6.39 -17.63
CA THR A 119 8.10 7.21 -16.42
C THR A 119 9.22 6.87 -15.44
N MET A 120 9.50 5.58 -15.25
CA MET A 120 10.61 5.13 -14.40
C MET A 120 11.97 5.61 -14.92
N ASN A 121 12.20 5.55 -16.23
CA ASN A 121 13.44 6.05 -16.86
C ASN A 121 13.62 7.55 -16.60
N THR A 122 12.57 8.33 -16.83
CA THR A 122 12.58 9.78 -16.56
C THR A 122 12.90 10.07 -15.10
N TRP A 123 12.23 9.36 -14.16
CA TRP A 123 12.48 9.55 -12.74
C TRP A 123 13.90 9.13 -12.34
N ASN A 124 14.41 8.02 -12.86
CA ASN A 124 15.77 7.57 -12.59
C ASN A 124 16.82 8.57 -13.09
N PHE A 125 16.58 9.17 -14.25
CA PHE A 125 17.43 10.26 -14.78
C PHE A 125 17.39 11.49 -13.87
N VAL A 126 16.20 11.98 -13.51
CA VAL A 126 16.01 13.12 -12.60
C VAL A 126 16.71 12.90 -11.25
N ARG A 127 16.64 11.68 -10.74
CA ARG A 127 17.34 11.29 -9.51
C ARG A 127 18.85 11.24 -9.68
N ALA A 128 19.35 10.72 -10.81
CA ALA A 128 20.78 10.61 -11.10
C ALA A 128 21.47 11.96 -11.20
N ILE A 129 20.79 12.99 -11.71
CA ILE A 129 21.31 14.37 -11.75
C ILE A 129 21.12 15.16 -10.44
N GLY A 130 20.65 14.49 -9.37
CA GLY A 130 20.58 15.05 -8.02
C GLY A 130 19.45 16.05 -7.76
N VAL A 131 18.48 16.21 -8.68
CA VAL A 131 17.36 17.16 -8.50
C VAL A 131 16.06 16.52 -8.04
N GLY A 132 16.01 15.18 -7.90
CA GLY A 132 14.80 14.42 -7.58
C GLY A 132 14.05 14.93 -6.36
N GLU A 133 14.76 15.21 -5.28
CA GLU A 133 14.16 15.73 -4.05
C GLU A 133 13.45 17.08 -4.24
N LYS A 134 13.97 17.93 -5.13
CA LYS A 134 13.42 19.28 -5.37
C LYS A 134 12.18 19.27 -6.26
N VAL A 135 12.09 18.32 -7.18
CA VAL A 135 11.02 18.29 -8.19
C VAL A 135 9.87 17.34 -7.88
N HIS A 136 10.06 16.38 -6.95
CA HIS A 136 9.03 15.42 -6.60
C HIS A 136 7.97 16.06 -5.69
N PRO A 137 6.70 16.19 -6.11
CA PRO A 137 5.70 16.95 -5.36
C PRO A 137 5.38 16.33 -3.99
N LEU A 138 5.31 14.99 -3.90
CA LEU A 138 5.02 14.29 -2.65
C LEU A 138 6.16 14.42 -1.63
N ILE A 139 7.41 14.50 -2.07
CA ILE A 139 8.56 14.73 -1.19
C ILE A 139 8.48 16.10 -0.53
N GLN A 140 8.15 17.13 -1.32
CA GLN A 140 8.00 18.49 -0.78
C GLN A 140 6.84 18.55 0.23
N THR A 141 5.75 17.84 -0.05
CA THR A 141 4.61 17.75 0.85
C THR A 141 4.97 17.00 2.15
N ALA A 142 5.64 15.84 2.04
CA ALA A 142 6.07 15.05 3.19
C ALA A 142 7.02 15.85 4.11
N LYS A 143 8.01 16.54 3.55
CA LYS A 143 8.95 17.38 4.32
C LYS A 143 8.28 18.50 5.13
N ARG A 144 7.17 19.04 4.62
CA ARG A 144 6.41 20.13 5.28
C ARG A 144 5.36 19.60 6.26
N ARG A 145 5.22 18.27 6.37
CA ARG A 145 4.20 17.67 7.21
C ARG A 145 4.45 18.02 8.67
N ARG A 146 3.40 18.52 9.33
CA ARG A 146 3.43 18.79 10.78
C ARG A 146 3.60 17.45 11.52
N ARG A 147 4.49 17.43 12.50
CA ARG A 147 4.87 16.20 13.22
C ARG A 147 4.13 16.01 14.53
N GLU A 148 3.76 17.11 15.17
CA GLU A 148 3.16 17.13 16.51
C GLU A 148 1.86 17.93 16.51
N PHE A 149 0.92 17.48 17.30
CA PHE A 149 -0.42 18.03 17.37
C PHE A 149 -0.85 18.14 18.84
N THR A 150 -1.62 19.17 19.17
CA THR A 150 -2.19 19.36 20.52
C THR A 150 -3.36 18.42 20.79
N ASP A 151 -4.21 18.23 19.77
CA ASP A 151 -5.41 17.40 19.83
C ASP A 151 -5.80 16.90 18.45
N LEU A 152 -6.54 15.78 18.39
CA LEU A 152 -6.97 15.16 17.12
C LEU A 152 -8.08 15.94 16.43
N GLU A 153 -8.90 16.69 17.16
CA GLU A 153 -9.99 17.48 16.61
C GLU A 153 -9.46 18.63 15.72
N SER A 154 -8.37 19.27 16.15
CA SER A 154 -7.70 20.30 15.35
C SER A 154 -7.10 19.72 14.06
N VAL A 155 -6.57 18.49 14.12
CA VAL A 155 -6.09 17.75 12.94
C VAL A 155 -7.25 17.48 12.01
N PHE A 156 -8.37 16.96 12.52
CA PHE A 156 -9.56 16.65 11.75
C PHE A 156 -10.06 17.90 10.99
N ARG A 157 -10.28 19.01 11.69
CA ARG A 157 -10.71 20.28 11.04
C ARG A 157 -9.76 20.72 9.94
N SER A 158 -8.45 20.62 10.18
CA SER A 158 -7.44 20.99 9.18
C SER A 158 -7.43 20.04 7.98
N TYR A 159 -7.60 18.73 8.20
CA TYR A 159 -7.53 17.72 7.13
C TYR A 159 -8.82 17.68 6.31
N ARG A 160 -9.98 17.91 6.93
CA ARG A 160 -11.28 17.93 6.24
C ARG A 160 -11.35 18.95 5.09
N THR A 161 -10.56 20.02 5.18
CA THR A 161 -10.51 21.05 4.12
C THR A 161 -9.55 20.69 2.97
N LYS A 162 -8.76 19.62 3.09
CA LYS A 162 -7.78 19.27 2.04
C LYS A 162 -8.46 18.47 0.92
N PRO A 163 -8.22 18.84 -0.36
CA PRO A 163 -8.84 18.16 -1.51
C PRO A 163 -8.57 16.64 -1.59
N VAL A 164 -7.42 16.18 -1.07
CA VAL A 164 -7.07 14.75 -1.07
C VAL A 164 -8.06 13.91 -0.25
N PHE A 165 -8.74 14.48 0.74
CA PHE A 165 -9.71 13.77 1.59
C PHE A 165 -11.17 14.00 1.21
N ARG A 166 -11.45 14.57 0.02
CA ARG A 166 -12.81 14.98 -0.40
C ARG A 166 -13.83 13.85 -0.43
N TYR A 167 -13.40 12.64 -0.76
CA TYR A 167 -14.27 11.47 -0.85
C TYR A 167 -14.31 10.61 0.42
N MET A 168 -13.41 10.87 1.37
CA MET A 168 -13.48 10.18 2.66
C MET A 168 -14.68 10.65 3.48
N SER A 169 -15.38 9.73 4.13
CA SER A 169 -16.34 10.06 5.19
C SER A 169 -15.63 10.70 6.39
N ASP A 170 -16.38 11.37 7.23
CA ASP A 170 -15.81 11.94 8.46
C ASP A 170 -15.30 10.82 9.40
N GLU A 171 -15.98 9.68 9.42
CA GLU A 171 -15.54 8.50 10.16
C GLU A 171 -14.22 7.96 9.65
N SER A 172 -14.11 7.71 8.32
CA SER A 172 -12.85 7.26 7.71
C SER A 172 -11.70 8.25 7.94
N LEU A 173 -11.99 9.55 7.89
CA LEU A 173 -10.97 10.56 8.16
C LEU A 173 -10.51 10.55 9.61
N LYS A 174 -11.41 10.34 10.60
CA LYS A 174 -11.03 10.16 12.00
C LYS A 174 -10.17 8.92 12.21
N GLN A 175 -10.57 7.77 11.66
CA GLN A 175 -9.78 6.54 11.69
C GLN A 175 -8.39 6.72 11.08
N TYR A 176 -8.31 7.42 9.94
CA TYR A 176 -7.02 7.78 9.33
C TYR A 176 -6.15 8.62 10.29
N ILE A 177 -6.72 9.67 10.91
CA ILE A 177 -5.97 10.53 11.83
C ILE A 177 -5.49 9.76 13.04
N GLU A 178 -6.32 8.91 13.63
CA GLU A 178 -5.95 8.02 14.73
C GLU A 178 -4.83 7.06 14.32
N GLY A 179 -4.92 6.48 13.12
CA GLY A 179 -3.92 5.55 12.60
C GLY A 179 -2.55 6.18 12.31
N ILE A 180 -2.50 7.46 11.92
CA ILE A 180 -1.22 8.15 11.65
C ILE A 180 -0.59 8.80 12.87
N THR A 181 -1.28 8.84 14.02
CA THR A 181 -0.82 9.52 15.22
C THR A 181 -0.73 8.58 16.41
N LYS A 182 0.09 8.92 17.37
CA LYS A 182 0.16 8.29 18.69
C LYS A 182 0.27 9.35 19.78
N PRO A 183 -0.21 9.09 21.01
CA PRO A 183 -0.05 10.01 22.12
C PRO A 183 1.42 10.16 22.52
N LYS A 184 1.80 11.36 22.95
CA LYS A 184 3.12 11.68 23.51
C LYS A 184 3.07 11.62 25.03
N SER A 185 4.15 11.19 25.67
CA SER A 185 4.31 11.20 27.12
C SER A 185 4.23 12.62 27.72
N THR A 186 4.56 13.63 26.94
CA THR A 186 4.52 15.05 27.31
C THR A 186 3.18 15.74 27.01
N GLY A 187 2.18 14.97 26.58
CA GLY A 187 0.88 15.47 26.14
C GLY A 187 0.81 15.76 24.63
N GLY A 188 -0.42 15.74 24.10
CA GLY A 188 -0.65 15.84 22.66
C GLY A 188 -0.30 14.56 21.90
N TYR A 189 -0.11 14.70 20.59
CA TYR A 189 0.09 13.59 19.65
C TYR A 189 1.27 13.84 18.72
N GLU A 190 1.88 12.78 18.22
CA GLU A 190 2.92 12.83 17.20
C GLU A 190 2.65 11.82 16.08
N LEU A 191 3.27 12.04 14.91
CA LEU A 191 3.16 11.08 13.80
C LEU A 191 3.84 9.75 14.16
N VAL A 192 3.17 8.65 13.84
CA VAL A 192 3.74 7.29 13.92
C VAL A 192 4.80 7.08 12.85
N TYR A 193 4.60 7.68 11.68
CA TYR A 193 5.45 7.54 10.49
C TYR A 193 6.19 8.85 10.21
N THR A 194 7.51 8.85 10.26
CA THR A 194 8.26 10.10 10.16
C THR A 194 8.35 10.62 8.72
N PRO A 195 8.32 11.95 8.53
CA PRO A 195 8.51 12.57 7.21
C PRO A 195 9.81 12.18 6.50
N GLU A 196 10.87 11.88 7.24
CA GLU A 196 12.15 11.42 6.70
C GLU A 196 12.04 10.04 6.04
N TRP A 197 11.33 9.11 6.68
CA TRP A 197 11.04 7.81 6.12
C TRP A 197 10.13 7.92 4.89
N GLU A 198 9.06 8.72 5.01
CA GLU A 198 8.11 8.95 3.90
C GLU A 198 8.85 9.49 2.66
N THR A 199 9.69 10.51 2.85
CA THR A 199 10.53 11.09 1.80
C THR A 199 11.49 10.06 1.20
N HIS A 200 12.16 9.28 2.05
CA HIS A 200 13.14 8.29 1.60
C HIS A 200 12.49 7.20 0.72
N ILE A 201 11.30 6.76 1.07
CA ILE A 201 10.56 5.78 0.25
C ILE A 201 10.22 6.36 -1.12
N TYR A 202 9.76 7.62 -1.22
CA TYR A 202 9.54 8.26 -2.53
C TYR A 202 10.83 8.36 -3.34
N MET A 203 11.96 8.67 -2.69
CA MET A 203 13.25 8.77 -3.38
C MET A 203 13.79 7.43 -3.88
N THR A 204 13.47 6.33 -3.21
CA THR A 204 13.98 4.99 -3.53
C THR A 204 13.07 4.18 -4.47
N GLY A 205 11.87 4.66 -4.74
CA GLY A 205 10.88 4.01 -5.61
C GLY A 205 11.20 4.03 -7.10
N MET A 206 10.26 3.49 -7.88
CA MET A 206 10.27 3.47 -9.35
C MET A 206 11.50 2.75 -9.95
N ARG A 207 11.82 1.56 -9.41
CA ARG A 207 12.86 0.66 -9.94
C ARG A 207 12.31 -0.72 -10.32
N ASP A 208 11.02 -0.80 -10.58
CA ASP A 208 10.20 -2.00 -10.67
C ASP A 208 10.20 -2.63 -12.08
N TYR A 209 11.33 -2.58 -12.80
CA TYR A 209 11.47 -3.17 -14.14
C TYR A 209 11.31 -4.68 -14.14
N ASP A 210 11.66 -5.34 -13.04
CA ASP A 210 11.48 -6.77 -12.82
C ASP A 210 10.00 -7.16 -12.90
N LEU A 211 9.10 -6.37 -12.31
CA LEU A 211 7.66 -6.60 -12.38
C LEU A 211 7.17 -6.56 -13.83
N TRP A 212 7.54 -5.54 -14.59
CA TRP A 212 7.16 -5.43 -15.99
C TRP A 212 7.68 -6.59 -16.86
N ARG A 213 8.84 -7.16 -16.53
CA ARG A 213 9.37 -8.36 -17.21
C ARG A 213 8.62 -9.61 -16.81
N GLY A 214 8.27 -9.76 -15.52
CA GLY A 214 7.59 -10.93 -14.98
C GLY A 214 6.09 -11.03 -15.30
N LEU A 215 5.42 -9.91 -15.58
CA LEU A 215 3.97 -9.86 -15.78
C LEU A 215 3.43 -10.85 -16.82
N ALA A 216 4.14 -11.05 -17.93
CA ALA A 216 3.68 -11.92 -19.02
C ALA A 216 3.52 -13.40 -18.61
N ASN A 217 4.31 -13.84 -17.65
CA ASN A 217 4.34 -15.22 -17.17
C ASN A 217 3.76 -15.37 -15.76
N PHE A 218 3.07 -14.36 -15.26
CA PHE A 218 2.49 -14.37 -13.93
C PHE A 218 1.08 -14.96 -13.96
N ASP A 219 0.90 -16.11 -13.32
CA ASP A 219 -0.33 -16.91 -13.39
C ASP A 219 -1.17 -16.92 -12.09
N VAL A 220 -0.69 -16.29 -11.02
CA VAL A 220 -1.52 -16.17 -9.80
C VAL A 220 -2.73 -15.28 -10.10
N PRO A 221 -3.96 -15.71 -9.77
CA PRO A 221 -5.17 -14.91 -9.96
C PRO A 221 -4.97 -13.50 -9.39
N THR A 222 -5.17 -12.47 -10.22
CA THR A 222 -4.82 -11.11 -9.84
C THR A 222 -5.91 -10.11 -10.22
N LEU A 223 -6.27 -9.28 -9.24
CA LEU A 223 -7.16 -8.13 -9.40
C LEU A 223 -6.39 -6.84 -9.10
N ILE A 224 -6.52 -5.85 -9.98
CA ILE A 224 -6.11 -4.47 -9.70
C ILE A 224 -7.38 -3.63 -9.53
N ILE A 225 -7.51 -2.93 -8.41
CA ILE A 225 -8.57 -1.94 -8.19
C ILE A 225 -7.93 -0.56 -8.26
N ARG A 226 -8.43 0.30 -9.15
CA ARG A 226 -7.91 1.66 -9.31
C ARG A 226 -9.02 2.71 -9.19
N GLY A 227 -8.66 3.92 -8.78
CA GLY A 227 -9.57 5.06 -8.87
C GLY A 227 -9.61 5.65 -10.30
N ASP A 228 -10.74 6.18 -10.73
CA ASP A 228 -10.82 6.92 -12.00
C ASP A 228 -10.12 8.29 -11.94
N GLU A 229 -9.92 8.82 -10.73
CA GLU A 229 -9.20 10.06 -10.46
C GLU A 229 -7.81 9.81 -9.82
N THR A 230 -7.23 8.63 -10.02
CA THR A 230 -5.87 8.34 -9.54
C THR A 230 -4.81 9.05 -10.38
N ASP A 231 -3.73 9.47 -9.72
CA ASP A 231 -2.49 9.97 -10.32
C ASP A 231 -1.34 8.94 -10.27
N THR A 232 -1.65 7.70 -9.86
CA THR A 232 -0.67 6.65 -9.57
C THR A 232 -0.75 5.50 -10.58
N PHE A 233 -1.79 4.68 -10.54
CA PHE A 233 -2.00 3.64 -11.56
C PHE A 233 -2.73 4.21 -12.77
N MET A 234 -2.00 4.88 -13.65
CA MET A 234 -2.51 5.63 -14.78
C MET A 234 -3.03 4.74 -15.92
N PRO A 235 -3.89 5.25 -16.83
CA PRO A 235 -4.43 4.48 -17.96
C PRO A 235 -3.37 3.85 -18.87
N ASN A 236 -2.19 4.45 -19.01
CA ASN A 236 -1.08 3.87 -19.77
C ASN A 236 -0.48 2.64 -19.09
N ALA A 237 -0.45 2.60 -17.75
CA ALA A 237 -0.05 1.41 -17.00
C ALA A 237 -1.10 0.30 -17.12
N GLU A 238 -2.39 0.63 -17.00
CA GLU A 238 -3.50 -0.29 -17.25
C GLU A 238 -3.40 -0.92 -18.64
N TYR A 239 -3.26 -0.12 -19.69
CA TYR A 239 -3.09 -0.60 -21.05
C TYR A 239 -1.89 -1.56 -21.18
N LEU A 240 -0.76 -1.22 -20.59
CA LEU A 240 0.44 -2.03 -20.66
C LEU A 240 0.32 -3.35 -19.88
N VAL A 241 -0.34 -3.34 -18.72
CA VAL A 241 -0.67 -4.55 -17.95
C VAL A 241 -1.54 -5.47 -18.80
N LYS A 242 -2.64 -4.98 -19.35
CA LYS A 242 -3.55 -5.77 -20.22
C LYS A 242 -2.84 -6.31 -21.46
N LYS A 243 -1.97 -5.53 -22.06
CA LYS A 243 -1.16 -5.97 -23.22
C LYS A 243 -0.22 -7.11 -22.86
N LYS A 244 0.34 -7.13 -21.65
CA LYS A 244 1.29 -8.16 -21.21
C LYS A 244 0.61 -9.39 -20.64
N ASN A 245 -0.49 -9.21 -19.89
CA ASN A 245 -1.21 -10.29 -19.28
C ASN A 245 -2.71 -9.99 -19.19
N GLN A 246 -3.48 -10.60 -20.09
CA GLN A 246 -4.93 -10.42 -20.18
C GLN A 246 -5.70 -11.09 -19.04
N LYS A 247 -5.08 -12.04 -18.30
CA LYS A 247 -5.69 -12.72 -17.15
C LYS A 247 -5.85 -11.80 -15.93
N ILE A 248 -5.01 -10.76 -15.82
CA ILE A 248 -5.11 -9.79 -14.73
C ILE A 248 -6.40 -9.00 -14.89
N GLN A 249 -7.29 -9.09 -13.91
CA GLN A 249 -8.51 -8.30 -13.88
C GLN A 249 -8.22 -6.88 -13.40
N ILE A 250 -8.89 -5.88 -13.99
CA ILE A 250 -8.74 -4.48 -13.57
C ILE A 250 -10.14 -3.90 -13.38
N HIS A 251 -10.40 -3.39 -12.19
CA HIS A 251 -11.63 -2.70 -11.82
C HIS A 251 -11.36 -1.21 -11.58
N THR A 252 -12.09 -0.33 -12.26
CA THR A 252 -11.98 1.12 -12.07
C THR A 252 -13.17 1.63 -11.29
N MET A 253 -12.91 2.13 -10.09
CA MET A 253 -13.93 2.75 -9.23
C MET A 253 -14.14 4.22 -9.61
N LYS A 254 -15.40 4.63 -9.64
CA LYS A 254 -15.79 6.02 -9.91
C LYS A 254 -15.69 6.89 -8.66
N LYS A 255 -15.34 8.18 -8.85
CA LYS A 255 -15.14 9.13 -7.74
C LYS A 255 -14.19 8.60 -6.68
N ALA A 256 -13.11 7.99 -7.12
CA ALA A 256 -12.10 7.39 -6.27
C ALA A 256 -10.71 7.84 -6.70
N THR A 257 -9.85 8.12 -5.72
CA THR A 257 -8.47 8.56 -5.93
C THR A 257 -7.48 7.45 -5.55
N HIS A 258 -6.20 7.80 -5.42
CA HIS A 258 -5.18 6.88 -4.93
C HIS A 258 -5.51 6.26 -3.56
N ILE A 259 -6.24 6.95 -2.70
CA ILE A 259 -6.56 6.47 -1.35
C ILE A 259 -7.93 5.77 -1.26
N LEU A 260 -8.38 5.16 -2.36
CA LEU A 260 -9.67 4.45 -2.48
C LEU A 260 -9.98 3.45 -1.34
N PRO A 261 -9.01 2.76 -0.68
CA PRO A 261 -9.35 1.87 0.43
C PRO A 261 -9.87 2.61 1.67
N LEU A 262 -9.57 3.91 1.78
CA LEU A 262 -10.02 4.76 2.87
C LEU A 262 -11.25 5.60 2.47
N GLU A 263 -11.41 5.86 1.17
CA GLU A 263 -12.54 6.61 0.61
C GLU A 263 -13.82 5.75 0.57
N HIS A 264 -13.67 4.50 0.12
CA HIS A 264 -14.76 3.56 -0.14
C HIS A 264 -14.51 2.17 0.46
N PRO A 265 -14.27 2.06 1.78
CA PRO A 265 -13.79 0.82 2.40
C PRO A 265 -14.74 -0.36 2.17
N LYS A 266 -16.06 -0.16 2.28
CA LYS A 266 -17.05 -1.21 2.05
C LYS A 266 -17.09 -1.67 0.59
N GLU A 267 -17.11 -0.74 -0.37
CA GLU A 267 -17.15 -1.06 -1.80
C GLU A 267 -15.89 -1.82 -2.23
N VAL A 268 -14.72 -1.40 -1.76
CA VAL A 268 -13.45 -2.11 -1.99
C VAL A 268 -13.50 -3.53 -1.42
N ALA A 269 -14.02 -3.71 -0.21
CA ALA A 269 -14.16 -5.03 0.40
C ALA A 269 -15.12 -5.93 -0.40
N ASP A 270 -16.24 -5.39 -0.88
CA ASP A 270 -17.19 -6.14 -1.68
C ASP A 270 -16.59 -6.59 -3.02
N ILE A 271 -15.86 -5.72 -3.72
CA ILE A 271 -15.14 -6.06 -4.96
C ILE A 271 -14.09 -7.17 -4.70
N ILE A 272 -13.35 -7.10 -3.59
CA ILE A 272 -12.39 -8.14 -3.21
C ILE A 272 -13.09 -9.49 -2.99
N LYS A 273 -14.19 -9.51 -2.23
CA LYS A 273 -14.96 -10.73 -1.96
C LYS A 273 -15.56 -11.35 -3.23
N ASP A 274 -16.10 -10.54 -4.11
CA ASP A 274 -16.68 -10.99 -5.38
C ASP A 274 -15.62 -11.65 -6.28
N PHE A 275 -14.45 -11.01 -6.40
CA PHE A 275 -13.32 -11.58 -7.13
C PHE A 275 -12.89 -12.93 -6.56
N LEU A 276 -12.66 -13.01 -5.24
CA LEU A 276 -12.20 -14.23 -4.58
C LEU A 276 -13.22 -15.38 -4.64
N THR A 277 -14.51 -15.07 -4.62
CA THR A 277 -15.59 -16.05 -4.79
C THR A 277 -15.62 -16.62 -6.21
N THR A 278 -15.39 -15.77 -7.21
CA THR A 278 -15.35 -16.19 -8.61
C THR A 278 -14.17 -17.10 -8.89
N GLU A 279 -12.97 -16.75 -8.40
CA GLU A 279 -11.75 -17.55 -8.56
C GLU A 279 -11.81 -18.90 -7.79
N SER A 280 -12.64 -19.03 -6.76
CA SER A 280 -12.82 -20.28 -6.03
C SER A 280 -13.72 -21.30 -6.76
N ARG A 281 -14.45 -20.86 -7.79
CA ARG A 281 -15.37 -21.69 -8.60
C ARG A 281 -14.77 -22.11 -9.94
N SER A 282 -13.65 -21.52 -10.34
CA SER A 282 -12.92 -21.85 -11.57
C SER A 282 -11.79 -22.84 -11.31
#